data_14ba52e73a68dee0c91304193fa0f932
#
_entry.id   14ba52e73a68dee0c91304193fa0f932
#
_cell.length_a   1.000
_cell.length_b   1.000
_cell.length_c   1.000
_cell.angle_alpha   90.00
_cell.angle_beta   90.00
_cell.angle_gamma   90.00
#
_symmetry.space_group_name_H-M   'P 1'
#
loop_
_entity.id
_entity.type
_entity.pdbx_description
1 polymer ?
#
loop_
_entity_poly.entity_id
_entity_poly.type
_entity_poly.pdbx_seq_one_letter_code
_entity_poly.pdbx_strand_id
1 'polypeptide(L)'
;MNFYEYLDMLQKKYGTTNTELLEELAAAGIRISKSNLSHKLKGERRLTDEELDIFIQTVCPTASEESELCALYKVAQFGEDHYKEVEVIRRGINSLSDDSVLRIPEDLPDPAAHTDIRGEKNLKDMILAILRDAWGRGAVFIQCPAKFRGLSDAICANSYRCASEVKHLICIDNSDGNSLDDDYMQTVFSADKIACFNIAYEARYYYDNVNIVGDGFIPFPFFLVTDRYLLLIAHDFKSGFLLRDDKVIERYREEFNRAYKKCQPLMRRTDGVMESLWTISGLEESCTKQYFVLRHGVSYLQGLDDSLLKTCLPEDLPDRDALLPMLKREISAAGNPLCCVLHTDTDADAFLQNGVLMDLPGSLMLPVPRFSRAQLIRRASQSGSDTRRVSAGFLEIAPNVSVSCYDNGTVALVHFGTEPHCFTITEHKFCNAVRSFFTYLLELESASDQFDEIIR
;
A
#
# COMPACT_ATOMS: atom_id res chain seq x y z
N MET A 1 13.10 -13.73 21.96
CA MET A 1 14.40 -13.08 22.30
C MET A 1 14.24 -11.62 21.93
N ASN A 2 14.54 -10.70 22.85
CA ASN A 2 14.48 -9.28 22.56
C ASN A 2 15.76 -8.77 21.86
N PHE A 3 15.74 -7.53 21.38
CA PHE A 3 16.86 -6.92 20.66
C PHE A 3 18.20 -7.02 21.41
N TYR A 4 18.22 -6.66 22.69
CA TYR A 4 19.45 -6.63 23.47
C TYR A 4 20.01 -8.01 23.81
N GLU A 5 19.12 -9.00 23.99
CA GLU A 5 19.50 -10.41 24.15
C GLU A 5 20.11 -10.97 22.85
N TYR A 6 19.54 -10.59 21.70
CA TYR A 6 20.02 -11.03 20.39
C TYR A 6 21.39 -10.39 20.06
N LEU A 7 21.54 -9.12 20.37
CA LEU A 7 22.80 -8.37 20.22
C LEU A 7 23.92 -8.98 21.06
N ASP A 8 23.67 -9.32 22.34
CA ASP A 8 24.63 -10.01 23.22
C ASP A 8 24.98 -11.42 22.71
N MET A 9 23.98 -12.13 22.17
CA MET A 9 24.17 -13.43 21.53
C MET A 9 25.10 -13.32 20.30
N LEU A 10 24.88 -12.37 19.41
CA LEU A 10 25.72 -12.16 18.22
C LEU A 10 27.13 -11.76 18.63
N GLN A 11 27.30 -10.84 19.58
CA GLN A 11 28.61 -10.41 20.08
C GLN A 11 29.40 -11.61 20.63
N LYS A 12 28.78 -12.49 21.40
CA LYS A 12 29.40 -13.71 21.92
C LYS A 12 29.71 -14.74 20.84
N LYS A 13 28.81 -14.92 19.88
CA LYS A 13 28.96 -15.86 18.76
C LYS A 13 30.18 -15.51 17.91
N TYR A 14 30.37 -14.24 17.61
CA TYR A 14 31.45 -13.74 16.76
C TYR A 14 32.70 -13.36 17.53
N GLY A 15 32.66 -13.41 18.88
CA GLY A 15 33.80 -13.14 19.74
C GLY A 15 34.22 -11.68 19.82
N THR A 16 33.37 -10.75 19.40
CA THR A 16 33.66 -9.33 19.37
C THR A 16 33.65 -8.74 20.79
N THR A 17 34.66 -8.00 21.13
CA THR A 17 34.80 -7.39 22.45
C THR A 17 34.29 -5.94 22.50
N ASN A 18 33.86 -5.47 23.68
CA ASN A 18 33.49 -4.06 23.87
C ASN A 18 34.64 -3.09 23.57
N THR A 19 35.87 -3.55 23.61
CA THR A 19 37.04 -2.73 23.30
C THR A 19 37.14 -2.51 21.80
N GLU A 20 37.00 -3.55 21.01
CA GLU A 20 36.96 -3.46 19.54
C GLU A 20 35.80 -2.57 19.06
N LEU A 21 34.63 -2.73 19.63
CA LEU A 21 33.48 -1.86 19.29
C LEU A 21 33.77 -0.38 19.63
N LEU A 22 34.41 -0.09 20.73
CA LEU A 22 34.81 1.28 21.09
C LEU A 22 35.84 1.86 20.13
N GLU A 23 36.79 1.05 19.66
CA GLU A 23 37.80 1.47 18.69
C GLU A 23 37.15 1.79 17.33
N GLU A 24 36.25 0.96 16.86
CA GLU A 24 35.50 1.19 15.60
C GLU A 24 34.57 2.41 15.70
N LEU A 25 33.83 2.55 16.80
CA LEU A 25 33.01 3.74 17.05
C LEU A 25 33.86 5.02 17.06
N ALA A 26 35.04 4.96 17.70
CA ALA A 26 35.95 6.10 17.72
C ALA A 26 36.55 6.41 16.34
N ALA A 27 36.84 5.39 15.53
CA ALA A 27 37.29 5.53 14.14
C ALA A 27 36.24 6.20 13.27
N ALA A 28 34.96 5.89 13.50
CA ALA A 28 33.80 6.54 12.85
C ALA A 28 33.46 7.93 13.41
N GLY A 29 34.23 8.43 14.39
CA GLY A 29 34.02 9.75 15.00
C GLY A 29 33.08 9.78 16.22
N ILE A 30 32.52 8.63 16.60
CA ILE A 30 31.59 8.50 17.73
C ILE A 30 32.37 8.20 19.00
N ARG A 31 32.56 9.21 19.87
CA ARG A 31 33.30 9.07 21.12
C ARG A 31 32.38 8.83 22.30
N ILE A 32 32.31 7.59 22.77
CA ILE A 32 31.57 7.19 23.97
C ILE A 32 32.47 6.49 24.97
N SER A 33 32.13 6.55 26.26
CA SER A 33 32.88 5.85 27.30
C SER A 33 32.52 4.36 27.33
N LYS A 34 33.41 3.51 27.85
CA LYS A 34 33.19 2.09 28.05
C LYS A 34 31.93 1.81 28.89
N SER A 35 31.67 2.62 29.91
CA SER A 35 30.44 2.52 30.71
C SER A 35 29.19 2.84 29.88
N ASN A 36 29.25 3.91 29.05
CA ASN A 36 28.11 4.27 28.19
C ASN A 36 27.79 3.18 27.18
N LEU A 37 28.79 2.61 26.51
CA LEU A 37 28.61 1.49 25.61
C LEU A 37 27.96 0.29 26.35
N SER A 38 28.45 -0.06 27.54
CA SER A 38 27.88 -1.15 28.33
C SER A 38 26.42 -0.91 28.72
N HIS A 39 26.03 0.32 29.06
CA HIS A 39 24.63 0.67 29.33
C HIS A 39 23.74 0.56 28.07
N LYS A 40 24.27 0.96 26.90
CA LYS A 40 23.57 0.84 25.62
C LYS A 40 23.38 -0.60 25.21
N LEU A 41 24.40 -1.43 25.29
CA LEU A 41 24.32 -2.87 24.96
C LEU A 41 23.40 -3.67 25.89
N LYS A 42 23.13 -3.16 27.09
CA LYS A 42 22.17 -3.76 28.05
C LYS A 42 20.75 -3.20 27.95
N GLY A 43 20.50 -2.22 27.06
CA GLY A 43 19.20 -1.60 26.92
C GLY A 43 18.85 -0.53 27.96
N GLU A 44 19.80 -0.13 28.82
CA GLU A 44 19.61 0.94 29.79
C GLU A 44 19.67 2.34 29.14
N ARG A 45 20.22 2.39 27.92
CA ARG A 45 20.26 3.57 27.04
C ARG A 45 20.03 3.11 25.60
N ARG A 46 19.41 3.96 24.79
CA ARG A 46 19.17 3.65 23.37
C ARG A 46 20.50 3.64 22.59
N LEU A 47 20.65 2.66 21.69
CA LEU A 47 21.60 2.68 20.60
C LEU A 47 21.08 3.65 19.52
N THR A 48 21.96 4.37 18.86
CA THR A 48 21.61 5.12 17.63
C THR A 48 21.74 4.21 16.41
N ASP A 49 21.15 4.61 15.28
CA ASP A 49 21.24 3.86 14.03
C ASP A 49 22.70 3.75 13.58
N GLU A 50 23.48 4.84 13.65
CA GLU A 50 24.91 4.85 13.34
C GLU A 50 25.72 3.87 14.22
N GLU A 51 25.39 3.80 15.51
CA GLU A 51 26.05 2.86 16.44
C GLU A 51 25.68 1.40 16.14
N LEU A 52 24.43 1.14 15.68
CA LEU A 52 24.01 -0.18 15.23
C LEU A 52 24.73 -0.59 13.95
N ASP A 53 24.86 0.30 12.98
CA ASP A 53 25.58 0.05 11.73
C ASP A 53 27.04 -0.33 11.97
N ILE A 54 27.71 0.40 12.88
CA ILE A 54 29.08 0.09 13.28
C ILE A 54 29.15 -1.26 14.00
N PHE A 55 28.17 -1.58 14.84
CA PHE A 55 28.07 -2.90 15.47
C PHE A 55 27.95 -4.01 14.42
N ILE A 56 27.05 -3.84 13.42
CA ILE A 56 26.87 -4.79 12.32
C ILE A 56 28.16 -4.98 11.52
N GLN A 57 28.82 -3.88 11.17
CA GLN A 57 30.09 -3.92 10.43
C GLN A 57 31.22 -4.61 11.23
N THR A 58 31.28 -4.39 12.55
CA THR A 58 32.30 -4.97 13.42
C THR A 58 32.07 -6.46 13.68
N VAL A 59 30.82 -6.83 13.93
CA VAL A 59 30.44 -8.23 14.22
C VAL A 59 30.37 -9.06 12.95
N CYS A 60 30.05 -8.46 11.78
CA CYS A 60 29.88 -9.13 10.48
C CYS A 60 28.92 -10.32 10.54
N PRO A 61 27.66 -10.14 10.99
CA PRO A 61 26.68 -11.22 11.03
C PRO A 61 26.34 -11.70 9.62
N THR A 62 25.71 -12.86 9.51
CA THR A 62 25.13 -13.30 8.23
C THR A 62 23.98 -12.38 7.83
N ALA A 63 23.65 -12.29 6.54
CA ALA A 63 22.55 -11.45 6.04
C ALA A 63 21.20 -11.75 6.73
N SER A 64 20.94 -13.01 7.10
CA SER A 64 19.73 -13.38 7.85
C SER A 64 19.76 -12.86 9.29
N GLU A 65 20.90 -12.92 9.97
CA GLU A 65 21.08 -12.43 11.34
C GLU A 65 21.04 -10.90 11.39
N GLU A 66 21.61 -10.23 10.40
CA GLU A 66 21.54 -8.79 10.23
C GLU A 66 20.08 -8.34 10.06
N SER A 67 19.34 -9.00 9.18
CA SER A 67 17.90 -8.71 8.96
C SER A 67 17.09 -8.90 10.26
N GLU A 68 17.34 -9.97 11.01
CA GLU A 68 16.66 -10.22 12.30
C GLU A 68 17.06 -9.19 13.36
N LEU A 69 18.35 -8.81 13.43
CA LEU A 69 18.83 -7.78 14.35
C LEU A 69 18.20 -6.42 14.08
N CYS A 70 18.13 -6.02 12.81
CA CYS A 70 17.50 -4.77 12.40
C CYS A 70 15.99 -4.77 12.71
N ALA A 71 15.30 -5.88 12.51
CA ALA A 71 13.89 -6.00 12.85
C ALA A 71 13.67 -5.87 14.37
N LEU A 72 14.45 -6.57 15.17
CA LEU A 72 14.37 -6.48 16.64
C LEU A 72 14.75 -5.08 17.17
N TYR A 73 15.70 -4.39 16.53
CA TYR A 73 16.04 -3.01 16.87
C TYR A 73 14.85 -2.06 16.66
N LYS A 74 14.18 -2.18 15.53
CA LYS A 74 12.98 -1.38 15.24
C LYS A 74 11.84 -1.66 16.23
N VAL A 75 11.64 -2.93 16.59
CA VAL A 75 10.71 -3.31 17.66
C VAL A 75 11.08 -2.65 18.99
N ALA A 76 12.37 -2.63 19.34
CA ALA A 76 12.85 -1.99 20.57
C ALA A 76 12.71 -0.46 20.53
N GLN A 77 12.78 0.14 19.35
CA GLN A 77 12.68 1.59 19.15
C GLN A 77 11.23 2.09 19.21
N PHE A 78 10.32 1.40 18.55
CA PHE A 78 8.95 1.87 18.31
C PHE A 78 7.88 1.11 19.10
N GLY A 79 8.21 -0.03 19.69
CA GLY A 79 7.29 -0.96 20.32
C GLY A 79 6.80 -2.03 19.34
N GLU A 80 6.47 -3.22 19.88
CA GLU A 80 6.13 -4.39 19.07
C GLU A 80 4.85 -4.18 18.24
N ASP A 81 3.83 -3.57 18.84
CA ASP A 81 2.53 -3.38 18.17
C ASP A 81 2.67 -2.36 17.03
N HIS A 82 3.37 -1.23 17.27
CA HIS A 82 3.59 -0.22 16.23
C HIS A 82 4.45 -0.77 15.08
N TYR A 83 5.49 -1.55 15.38
CA TYR A 83 6.30 -2.19 14.35
C TYR A 83 5.48 -3.17 13.49
N LYS A 84 4.58 -3.97 14.11
CA LYS A 84 3.67 -4.86 13.37
C LYS A 84 2.76 -4.07 12.43
N GLU A 85 2.19 -2.98 12.89
CA GLU A 85 1.35 -2.11 12.06
C GLU A 85 2.11 -1.57 10.84
N VAL A 86 3.32 -1.06 11.07
CA VAL A 86 4.22 -0.58 10.01
C VAL A 86 4.51 -1.66 8.97
N GLU A 87 4.85 -2.88 9.42
CA GLU A 87 5.13 -4.00 8.52
C GLU A 87 3.92 -4.44 7.70
N VAL A 88 2.72 -4.35 8.27
CA VAL A 88 1.47 -4.64 7.57
C VAL A 88 1.24 -3.65 6.44
N ILE A 89 1.36 -2.35 6.73
CA ILE A 89 1.22 -1.29 5.71
C ILE A 89 2.30 -1.39 4.65
N ARG A 90 3.56 -1.60 5.04
CA ARG A 90 4.67 -1.78 4.12
C ARG A 90 4.41 -2.90 3.12
N ARG A 91 3.98 -4.07 3.61
CA ARG A 91 3.62 -5.21 2.74
C ARG A 91 2.47 -4.89 1.80
N GLY A 92 1.46 -4.16 2.30
CA GLY A 92 0.34 -3.69 1.50
C GLY A 92 0.79 -2.77 0.37
N ILE A 93 1.61 -1.77 0.66
CA ILE A 93 2.14 -0.84 -0.36
C ILE A 93 3.03 -1.57 -1.37
N ASN A 94 3.92 -2.47 -0.92
CA ASN A 94 4.73 -3.28 -1.83
C ASN A 94 3.84 -4.16 -2.74
N SER A 95 2.68 -4.61 -2.27
CA SER A 95 1.75 -5.41 -3.07
C SER A 95 1.08 -4.63 -4.21
N LEU A 96 1.02 -3.29 -4.13
CA LEU A 96 0.53 -2.45 -5.23
C LEU A 96 1.44 -2.51 -6.47
N SER A 97 2.71 -2.89 -6.28
CA SER A 97 3.69 -3.07 -7.35
C SER A 97 3.64 -4.46 -7.99
N ASP A 98 2.87 -5.39 -7.40
CA ASP A 98 2.79 -6.77 -7.87
C ASP A 98 1.70 -6.94 -8.93
N ASP A 99 2.10 -6.92 -10.21
CA ASP A 99 1.22 -7.20 -11.36
C ASP A 99 0.98 -8.70 -11.57
N SER A 100 1.44 -9.56 -10.66
CA SER A 100 1.24 -11.00 -10.81
C SER A 100 -0.24 -11.35 -10.75
N VAL A 101 -0.73 -11.95 -11.84
CA VAL A 101 -2.07 -12.50 -11.90
C VAL A 101 -2.03 -13.96 -11.48
N LEU A 102 -2.80 -14.28 -10.45
CA LEU A 102 -2.96 -15.66 -10.01
C LEU A 102 -3.53 -16.50 -11.15
N ARG A 103 -2.85 -17.60 -11.47
CA ARG A 103 -3.35 -18.55 -12.45
C ARG A 103 -4.52 -19.32 -11.88
N ILE A 104 -5.65 -19.30 -12.59
CA ILE A 104 -6.79 -20.14 -12.24
C ILE A 104 -6.40 -21.59 -12.56
N PRO A 105 -6.50 -22.55 -11.60
CA PRO A 105 -6.30 -23.95 -11.87
C PRO A 105 -7.22 -24.46 -12.98
N GLU A 106 -6.72 -25.35 -13.85
CA GLU A 106 -7.54 -25.94 -14.92
C GLU A 106 -8.59 -26.91 -14.34
N ASP A 107 -8.21 -27.65 -13.31
CA ASP A 107 -9.01 -28.68 -12.66
C ASP A 107 -9.80 -28.11 -11.46
N LEU A 108 -10.76 -27.24 -11.71
CA LEU A 108 -11.68 -26.76 -10.67
C LEU A 108 -12.87 -27.73 -10.51
N PRO A 109 -13.42 -27.90 -9.29
CA PRO A 109 -14.57 -28.74 -9.05
C PRO A 109 -15.80 -28.23 -9.83
N ASP A 110 -16.66 -29.15 -10.26
CA ASP A 110 -17.98 -28.79 -10.81
C ASP A 110 -18.88 -28.33 -9.65
N PRO A 111 -19.30 -27.05 -9.60
CA PRO A 111 -20.19 -26.60 -8.55
C PRO A 111 -21.50 -27.36 -8.51
N ALA A 112 -21.92 -27.96 -9.66
CA ALA A 112 -23.15 -28.74 -9.75
C ALA A 112 -23.05 -30.10 -9.02
N ALA A 113 -21.89 -30.65 -8.80
CA ALA A 113 -21.71 -31.97 -8.22
C ALA A 113 -21.56 -31.97 -6.67
N HIS A 114 -21.41 -30.81 -6.06
CA HIS A 114 -21.09 -30.70 -4.63
C HIS A 114 -22.15 -29.91 -3.86
N THR A 115 -22.38 -30.30 -2.60
CA THR A 115 -23.28 -29.59 -1.67
C THR A 115 -22.58 -29.27 -0.35
N ASP A 116 -21.84 -30.22 0.20
CA ASP A 116 -21.04 -30.07 1.44
C ASP A 116 -19.56 -29.92 1.04
N ILE A 117 -18.94 -28.84 1.48
CA ILE A 117 -17.55 -28.50 1.17
C ILE A 117 -16.76 -28.49 2.45
N ARG A 118 -15.67 -29.28 2.51
CA ARG A 118 -14.82 -29.41 3.68
C ARG A 118 -13.37 -29.18 3.31
N GLY A 119 -12.67 -28.41 4.13
CA GLY A 119 -11.27 -28.02 3.96
C GLY A 119 -11.14 -26.67 3.24
N GLU A 120 -10.22 -25.84 3.73
CA GLU A 120 -9.94 -24.50 3.23
C GLU A 120 -9.62 -24.47 1.73
N LYS A 121 -8.77 -25.42 1.28
CA LYS A 121 -8.44 -25.57 -0.15
C LYS A 121 -9.66 -25.83 -1.00
N ASN A 122 -10.50 -26.80 -0.59
CA ASN A 122 -11.70 -27.14 -1.35
C ASN A 122 -12.72 -25.99 -1.39
N LEU A 123 -12.80 -25.21 -0.30
CA LEU A 123 -13.62 -24.01 -0.25
C LEU A 123 -13.10 -22.94 -1.23
N LYS A 124 -11.80 -22.70 -1.26
CA LYS A 124 -11.14 -21.79 -2.20
C LYS A 124 -11.36 -22.21 -3.64
N ASP A 125 -11.14 -23.49 -3.95
CA ASP A 125 -11.34 -24.04 -5.29
C ASP A 125 -12.81 -23.93 -5.72
N MET A 126 -13.76 -24.13 -4.80
CA MET A 126 -15.19 -23.96 -5.06
C MET A 126 -15.57 -22.49 -5.32
N ILE A 127 -15.03 -21.55 -4.57
CA ILE A 127 -15.21 -20.11 -4.82
C ILE A 127 -14.71 -19.74 -6.21
N LEU A 128 -13.51 -20.20 -6.57
CA LEU A 128 -12.95 -20.02 -7.91
C LEU A 128 -13.87 -20.58 -9.01
N ALA A 129 -14.41 -21.77 -8.80
CA ALA A 129 -15.31 -22.43 -9.75
C ALA A 129 -16.64 -21.67 -9.92
N ILE A 130 -17.25 -21.21 -8.83
CA ILE A 130 -18.49 -20.42 -8.84
C ILE A 130 -18.26 -19.06 -9.52
N LEU A 131 -17.16 -18.37 -9.20
CA LEU A 131 -16.80 -17.10 -9.83
C LEU A 131 -16.59 -17.28 -11.33
N ARG A 132 -15.89 -18.35 -11.73
CA ARG A 132 -15.68 -18.67 -13.15
C ARG A 132 -17.00 -18.95 -13.89
N ASP A 133 -17.96 -19.66 -13.27
CA ASP A 133 -19.28 -19.91 -13.88
C ASP A 133 -20.11 -18.63 -13.98
N ALA A 134 -20.07 -17.76 -12.97
CA ALA A 134 -20.81 -16.50 -12.94
C ALA A 134 -20.27 -15.43 -13.89
N TRP A 135 -19.00 -15.54 -14.29
CA TRP A 135 -18.29 -14.51 -15.03
C TRP A 135 -18.94 -14.22 -16.40
N GLY A 136 -19.27 -12.96 -16.63
CA GLY A 136 -19.95 -12.52 -17.86
C GLY A 136 -21.44 -12.85 -17.94
N ARG A 137 -22.05 -13.41 -16.88
CA ARG A 137 -23.48 -13.78 -16.87
C ARG A 137 -24.32 -12.87 -15.98
N GLY A 138 -23.79 -12.42 -14.86
CA GLY A 138 -24.56 -11.62 -13.91
C GLY A 138 -23.70 -11.03 -12.81
N ALA A 139 -24.35 -10.37 -11.86
CA ALA A 139 -23.69 -9.79 -10.70
C ALA A 139 -23.34 -10.86 -9.66
N VAL A 140 -22.21 -10.69 -9.00
CA VAL A 140 -21.75 -11.49 -7.87
C VAL A 140 -21.87 -10.64 -6.61
N PHE A 141 -22.53 -11.18 -5.58
CA PHE A 141 -22.72 -10.52 -4.30
C PHE A 141 -21.97 -11.31 -3.22
N ILE A 142 -21.12 -10.63 -2.45
CA ILE A 142 -20.23 -11.26 -1.49
C ILE A 142 -20.39 -10.57 -0.15
N GLN A 143 -20.69 -11.32 0.89
CA GLN A 143 -20.60 -10.89 2.27
C GLN A 143 -19.58 -11.78 2.98
N CYS A 144 -18.39 -11.24 3.19
CA CYS A 144 -17.29 -11.96 3.81
C CYS A 144 -16.38 -10.97 4.52
N PRO A 145 -15.83 -11.31 5.69
CA PRO A 145 -14.87 -10.42 6.36
C PRO A 145 -13.54 -10.39 5.62
N ALA A 146 -12.77 -9.38 5.95
CA ALA A 146 -11.43 -9.16 5.46
C ALA A 146 -10.45 -10.34 5.68
N LYS A 147 -10.68 -11.14 6.72
CA LYS A 147 -9.82 -12.27 7.10
C LYS A 147 -9.67 -13.37 6.04
N PHE A 148 -10.56 -13.45 5.06
CA PHE A 148 -10.52 -14.54 4.09
C PHE A 148 -9.71 -14.17 2.84
N ARG A 149 -8.39 -14.27 2.94
CA ARG A 149 -7.43 -13.97 1.84
C ARG A 149 -7.73 -14.69 0.53
N GLY A 150 -8.18 -15.96 0.61
CA GLY A 150 -8.49 -16.76 -0.56
C GLY A 150 -9.58 -16.18 -1.46
N LEU A 151 -10.45 -15.33 -0.92
CA LEU A 151 -11.51 -14.68 -1.68
C LEU A 151 -10.97 -13.56 -2.58
N SER A 152 -10.14 -12.68 -2.05
CA SER A 152 -9.52 -11.60 -2.82
C SER A 152 -8.71 -12.14 -3.98
N ASP A 153 -7.89 -13.18 -3.72
CA ASP A 153 -7.14 -13.90 -4.75
C ASP A 153 -8.05 -14.46 -5.83
N ALA A 154 -9.18 -15.07 -5.44
CA ALA A 154 -10.11 -15.67 -6.37
C ALA A 154 -10.84 -14.62 -7.25
N ILE A 155 -11.17 -13.46 -6.67
CA ILE A 155 -11.78 -12.36 -7.42
C ILE A 155 -10.78 -11.79 -8.41
N CYS A 156 -9.54 -11.49 -7.99
CA CYS A 156 -8.49 -10.98 -8.89
C CYS A 156 -8.24 -11.92 -10.06
N ALA A 157 -8.10 -13.22 -9.79
CA ALA A 157 -7.85 -14.22 -10.82
C ALA A 157 -8.95 -14.29 -11.89
N ASN A 158 -10.21 -14.06 -11.50
CA ASN A 158 -11.34 -14.04 -12.43
C ASN A 158 -11.52 -12.67 -13.12
N SER A 159 -11.20 -11.56 -12.44
CA SER A 159 -11.40 -10.19 -12.95
C SER A 159 -10.54 -9.87 -14.17
N TYR A 160 -9.38 -10.47 -14.31
CA TYR A 160 -8.44 -10.24 -15.42
C TYR A 160 -9.02 -10.54 -16.82
N ARG A 161 -10.04 -11.40 -16.92
CA ARG A 161 -10.56 -11.86 -18.22
C ARG A 161 -11.85 -11.19 -18.67
N CYS A 162 -12.63 -10.65 -17.76
CA CYS A 162 -13.94 -10.11 -18.06
C CYS A 162 -14.47 -9.26 -16.91
N ALA A 163 -14.94 -8.06 -17.16
CA ALA A 163 -15.60 -7.24 -16.14
C ALA A 163 -16.98 -7.82 -15.81
N SER A 164 -17.14 -8.37 -14.61
CA SER A 164 -18.45 -8.70 -14.04
C SER A 164 -18.75 -7.78 -12.87
N GLU A 165 -20.00 -7.43 -12.67
CA GLU A 165 -20.41 -6.65 -11.51
C GLU A 165 -20.16 -7.46 -10.24
N VAL A 166 -19.28 -6.98 -9.37
CA VAL A 166 -18.98 -7.60 -8.07
C VAL A 166 -19.27 -6.60 -6.97
N LYS A 167 -20.26 -6.91 -6.14
CA LYS A 167 -20.61 -6.16 -4.94
C LYS A 167 -20.07 -6.89 -3.71
N HIS A 168 -19.12 -6.30 -3.04
CA HIS A 168 -18.48 -6.89 -1.88
C HIS A 168 -18.84 -6.09 -0.62
N LEU A 169 -19.45 -6.76 0.35
CA LEU A 169 -19.74 -6.22 1.67
C LEU A 169 -18.75 -6.77 2.68
N ILE A 170 -17.91 -5.90 3.21
CA ILE A 170 -16.80 -6.24 4.10
C ILE A 170 -17.19 -5.91 5.54
N CYS A 171 -17.11 -6.91 6.41
CA CYS A 171 -17.22 -6.69 7.85
C CYS A 171 -15.84 -6.35 8.42
N ILE A 172 -15.72 -5.20 9.05
CA ILE A 172 -14.52 -4.77 9.75
C ILE A 172 -14.69 -5.08 11.22
N ASP A 173 -13.81 -5.90 11.78
CA ASP A 173 -13.85 -6.26 13.19
C ASP A 173 -13.55 -5.06 14.08
N ASN A 174 -14.41 -4.83 15.06
CA ASN A 174 -14.30 -3.75 16.04
C ASN A 174 -13.92 -4.26 17.44
N SER A 175 -13.67 -5.58 17.62
CA SER A 175 -13.46 -6.20 18.93
C SER A 175 -12.11 -5.86 19.59
N ASP A 176 -11.07 -5.59 18.78
CA ASP A 176 -9.69 -5.46 19.27
C ASP A 176 -9.19 -4.00 19.37
N GLY A 177 -10.07 -3.08 19.66
CA GLY A 177 -9.71 -1.71 20.02
C GLY A 177 -8.95 -0.96 18.91
N ASN A 178 -7.65 -0.92 18.93
CA ASN A 178 -6.80 -0.18 17.99
C ASN A 178 -5.83 -1.04 17.20
N SER A 179 -5.75 -2.35 17.42
CA SER A 179 -4.82 -3.18 16.65
C SER A 179 -5.31 -3.36 15.22
N LEU A 180 -4.45 -3.03 14.26
CA LEU A 180 -4.70 -3.30 12.85
C LEU A 180 -4.55 -4.80 12.61
N ASP A 181 -5.65 -5.42 12.17
CA ASP A 181 -5.60 -6.78 11.66
C ASP A 181 -4.88 -6.79 10.30
N ASP A 182 -3.80 -7.55 10.18
CA ASP A 182 -3.05 -7.77 8.92
C ASP A 182 -4.01 -8.16 7.78
N ASP A 183 -4.99 -9.01 8.09
CA ASP A 183 -5.98 -9.48 7.13
C ASP A 183 -6.89 -8.35 6.62
N TYR A 184 -7.25 -7.39 7.46
CA TYR A 184 -8.02 -6.20 7.05
C TYR A 184 -7.22 -5.32 6.10
N MET A 185 -5.99 -4.97 6.46
CA MET A 185 -5.15 -4.12 5.63
C MET A 185 -4.88 -4.75 4.26
N GLN A 186 -4.54 -6.04 4.24
CA GLN A 186 -4.38 -6.77 2.98
C GLN A 186 -5.66 -6.81 2.14
N THR A 187 -6.84 -6.87 2.77
CA THR A 187 -8.10 -6.81 2.04
C THR A 187 -8.31 -5.45 1.38
N VAL A 188 -7.97 -4.34 2.05
CA VAL A 188 -8.08 -3.01 1.45
C VAL A 188 -7.15 -2.88 0.23
N PHE A 189 -5.89 -3.28 0.36
CA PHE A 189 -4.95 -3.29 -0.78
C PHE A 189 -5.35 -4.28 -1.88
N SER A 190 -5.92 -5.43 -1.52
CA SER A 190 -6.47 -6.37 -2.50
C SER A 190 -7.71 -5.83 -3.20
N ALA A 191 -8.53 -5.06 -2.51
CA ALA A 191 -9.69 -4.39 -3.11
C ALA A 191 -9.27 -3.35 -4.14
N ASP A 192 -8.19 -2.59 -3.87
CA ASP A 192 -7.56 -1.71 -4.85
C ASP A 192 -7.10 -2.49 -6.09
N LYS A 193 -6.34 -3.56 -5.89
CA LYS A 193 -5.88 -4.44 -6.99
C LYS A 193 -7.05 -5.00 -7.80
N ILE A 194 -8.12 -5.49 -7.15
CA ILE A 194 -9.30 -5.98 -7.83
C ILE A 194 -9.93 -4.86 -8.68
N ALA A 195 -10.08 -3.69 -8.10
CA ALA A 195 -10.69 -2.56 -8.77
C ALA A 195 -9.85 -2.03 -9.94
N CYS A 196 -8.52 -2.19 -9.92
CA CYS A 196 -7.67 -1.94 -11.08
C CYS A 196 -8.00 -2.85 -12.28
N PHE A 197 -8.29 -4.12 -12.02
CA PHE A 197 -8.59 -5.10 -13.07
C PHE A 197 -10.09 -5.19 -13.42
N ASN A 198 -10.97 -4.80 -12.51
CA ASN A 198 -12.42 -4.88 -12.68
C ASN A 198 -13.09 -3.56 -12.34
N ILE A 199 -13.44 -2.78 -13.37
CA ILE A 199 -14.09 -1.48 -13.23
C ILE A 199 -15.48 -1.57 -12.55
N ALA A 200 -16.14 -2.74 -12.61
CA ALA A 200 -17.44 -2.98 -12.02
C ALA A 200 -17.38 -3.58 -10.60
N TYR A 201 -16.21 -3.57 -9.96
CA TYR A 201 -16.06 -3.96 -8.56
C TYR A 201 -16.39 -2.78 -7.63
N GLU A 202 -17.29 -3.01 -6.68
CA GLU A 202 -17.66 -2.05 -5.65
C GLU A 202 -17.61 -2.70 -4.27
N ALA A 203 -16.74 -2.22 -3.39
CA ALA A 203 -16.62 -2.65 -2.00
C ALA A 203 -17.29 -1.63 -1.07
N ARG A 204 -18.12 -2.14 -0.14
CA ARG A 204 -18.67 -1.38 0.99
C ARG A 204 -18.34 -2.05 2.30
N TYR A 205 -18.35 -1.31 3.40
CA TYR A 205 -18.01 -1.84 4.71
C TYR A 205 -19.02 -1.43 5.80
N TYR A 206 -19.01 -2.22 6.86
CA TYR A 206 -19.66 -1.94 8.13
C TYR A 206 -18.80 -2.49 9.27
N TYR A 207 -18.96 -1.91 10.44
CA TYR A 207 -18.27 -2.39 11.65
C TYR A 207 -19.17 -3.36 12.40
N ASP A 208 -18.61 -4.51 12.81
CA ASP A 208 -19.26 -5.47 13.67
C ASP A 208 -18.20 -6.23 14.49
N ASN A 209 -18.67 -6.97 15.50
CA ASN A 209 -17.80 -7.84 16.27
C ASN A 209 -17.88 -9.26 15.68
N VAL A 210 -16.92 -9.58 14.79
CA VAL A 210 -16.88 -10.87 14.06
C VAL A 210 -16.73 -12.05 15.02
N ASN A 211 -16.08 -11.87 16.19
CA ASN A 211 -15.93 -12.94 17.18
C ASN A 211 -17.25 -13.29 17.84
N ILE A 212 -18.13 -12.31 18.09
CA ILE A 212 -19.47 -12.58 18.63
C ILE A 212 -20.33 -13.36 17.61
N VAL A 213 -20.20 -13.05 16.32
CA VAL A 213 -20.91 -13.78 15.26
C VAL A 213 -20.43 -15.23 15.19
N GLY A 214 -19.13 -15.48 15.42
CA GLY A 214 -18.56 -16.84 15.43
C GLY A 214 -18.96 -17.70 16.63
N ASP A 215 -19.14 -17.08 17.79
CA ASP A 215 -19.56 -17.76 19.02
C ASP A 215 -21.09 -17.94 19.11
N GLY A 216 -21.82 -17.40 18.14
CA GLY A 216 -23.27 -17.39 18.12
C GLY A 216 -23.92 -18.54 17.32
N PHE A 217 -25.24 -18.49 17.23
CA PHE A 217 -26.09 -19.50 16.63
C PHE A 217 -26.03 -19.63 15.09
N ILE A 218 -25.19 -18.82 14.39
CA ILE A 218 -25.16 -18.80 12.92
C ILE A 218 -23.96 -19.63 12.45
N PRO A 219 -24.16 -20.88 12.01
CA PRO A 219 -23.06 -21.76 11.58
C PRO A 219 -22.38 -21.28 10.27
N PHE A 220 -23.10 -20.51 9.44
CA PHE A 220 -22.61 -19.97 8.18
C PHE A 220 -22.93 -18.47 8.07
N PRO A 221 -22.13 -17.60 8.71
CA PRO A 221 -22.43 -16.17 8.76
C PRO A 221 -22.02 -15.43 7.47
N PHE A 222 -21.21 -16.06 6.62
CA PHE A 222 -20.70 -15.47 5.40
C PHE A 222 -21.26 -16.17 4.17
N PHE A 223 -21.31 -15.45 3.04
CA PHE A 223 -21.81 -16.04 1.82
C PHE A 223 -21.30 -15.35 0.56
N LEU A 224 -21.37 -16.11 -0.53
CA LEU A 224 -21.24 -15.64 -1.90
C LEU A 224 -22.50 -16.08 -2.68
N VAL A 225 -23.16 -15.15 -3.34
CA VAL A 225 -24.37 -15.44 -4.12
C VAL A 225 -24.24 -14.92 -5.55
N THR A 226 -24.63 -15.77 -6.50
CA THR A 226 -24.72 -15.49 -7.93
C THR A 226 -26.17 -15.66 -8.41
N ASP A 227 -26.40 -15.69 -9.70
CA ASP A 227 -27.72 -16.03 -10.28
C ASP A 227 -28.08 -17.52 -10.12
N ARG A 228 -27.11 -18.43 -9.92
CA ARG A 228 -27.30 -19.90 -9.91
C ARG A 228 -26.90 -20.57 -8.60
N TYR A 229 -26.06 -19.93 -7.81
CA TYR A 229 -25.45 -20.52 -6.62
C TYR A 229 -25.51 -19.59 -5.42
N LEU A 230 -25.77 -20.18 -4.26
CA LEU A 230 -25.54 -19.57 -2.97
C LEU A 230 -24.54 -20.44 -2.20
N LEU A 231 -23.34 -19.97 -2.01
CA LEU A 231 -22.34 -20.58 -1.16
C LEU A 231 -22.39 -19.93 0.22
N LEU A 232 -22.80 -20.72 1.21
CA LEU A 232 -22.72 -20.37 2.62
C LEU A 232 -21.33 -20.75 3.14
N ILE A 233 -20.69 -19.87 3.90
CA ILE A 233 -19.29 -20.04 4.36
C ILE A 233 -19.31 -20.01 5.89
N ALA A 234 -18.67 -21.02 6.50
CA ALA A 234 -18.54 -21.10 7.94
C ALA A 234 -17.55 -20.06 8.49
N HIS A 235 -17.69 -19.72 9.75
CA HIS A 235 -16.84 -18.75 10.45
C HIS A 235 -15.34 -19.09 10.39
N ASP A 236 -15.00 -20.37 10.42
CA ASP A 236 -13.60 -20.83 10.40
C ASP A 236 -12.98 -20.88 8.97
N PHE A 237 -13.75 -20.57 7.92
CA PHE A 237 -13.35 -20.65 6.52
C PHE A 237 -12.86 -22.04 6.06
N LYS A 238 -13.22 -23.09 6.80
CA LYS A 238 -12.83 -24.48 6.49
C LYS A 238 -13.99 -25.32 5.96
N SER A 239 -15.20 -24.78 6.01
CA SER A 239 -16.37 -25.49 5.51
C SER A 239 -17.35 -24.53 4.86
N GLY A 240 -18.14 -25.06 3.94
CA GLY A 240 -19.19 -24.32 3.24
C GLY A 240 -20.31 -25.22 2.78
N PHE A 241 -21.45 -24.62 2.47
CA PHE A 241 -22.62 -25.31 1.99
C PHE A 241 -23.15 -24.63 0.72
N LEU A 242 -23.25 -25.38 -0.37
CA LEU A 242 -23.69 -24.89 -1.67
C LEU A 242 -25.16 -25.20 -1.92
N LEU A 243 -25.95 -24.17 -2.14
CA LEU A 243 -27.37 -24.23 -2.44
C LEU A 243 -27.66 -23.75 -3.87
N ARG A 244 -28.75 -24.29 -4.45
CA ARG A 244 -29.21 -24.03 -5.84
C ARG A 244 -30.71 -23.76 -5.93
N ASP A 245 -31.36 -23.51 -4.81
CA ASP A 245 -32.76 -23.16 -4.79
C ASP A 245 -32.96 -21.70 -5.17
N ASP A 246 -33.63 -21.45 -6.29
CA ASP A 246 -33.80 -20.10 -6.84
C ASP A 246 -34.48 -19.14 -5.84
N LYS A 247 -35.42 -19.64 -5.03
CA LYS A 247 -36.15 -18.82 -4.06
C LYS A 247 -35.23 -18.41 -2.89
N VAL A 248 -34.35 -19.33 -2.47
CA VAL A 248 -33.36 -19.06 -1.44
C VAL A 248 -32.30 -18.07 -1.97
N ILE A 249 -31.82 -18.30 -3.18
CA ILE A 249 -30.85 -17.39 -3.84
C ILE A 249 -31.42 -15.97 -3.93
N GLU A 250 -32.64 -15.81 -4.44
CA GLU A 250 -33.27 -14.50 -4.60
C GLU A 250 -33.47 -13.81 -3.23
N ARG A 251 -33.85 -14.57 -2.19
CA ARG A 251 -33.98 -14.03 -0.83
C ARG A 251 -32.66 -13.47 -0.31
N TYR A 252 -31.52 -14.18 -0.51
CA TYR A 252 -30.21 -13.71 -0.11
C TYR A 252 -29.78 -12.48 -0.88
N ARG A 253 -30.06 -12.39 -2.18
CA ARG A 253 -29.78 -11.22 -3.01
C ARG A 253 -30.56 -9.98 -2.54
N GLU A 254 -31.86 -10.13 -2.22
CA GLU A 254 -32.68 -9.05 -1.68
C GLU A 254 -32.16 -8.54 -0.34
N GLU A 255 -31.82 -9.43 0.60
CA GLU A 255 -31.30 -9.07 1.91
C GLU A 255 -29.91 -8.40 1.79
N PHE A 256 -29.03 -8.96 0.94
CA PHE A 256 -27.75 -8.35 0.63
C PHE A 256 -27.93 -6.92 0.12
N ASN A 257 -28.75 -6.72 -0.90
CA ASN A 257 -28.97 -5.39 -1.49
C ASN A 257 -29.55 -4.39 -0.46
N ARG A 258 -30.38 -4.87 0.45
CA ARG A 258 -30.91 -4.04 1.54
C ARG A 258 -29.83 -3.60 2.52
N ALA A 259 -28.95 -4.50 2.92
CA ALA A 259 -27.82 -4.23 3.79
C ALA A 259 -26.79 -3.33 3.09
N TYR A 260 -26.41 -3.67 1.87
CA TYR A 260 -25.40 -2.99 1.07
C TYR A 260 -25.70 -1.50 0.87
N LYS A 261 -26.95 -1.15 0.62
CA LYS A 261 -27.38 0.26 0.47
C LYS A 261 -27.18 1.12 1.73
N LYS A 262 -27.09 0.49 2.91
CA LYS A 262 -26.90 1.19 4.20
C LYS A 262 -25.43 1.32 4.58
N CYS A 263 -24.55 0.57 3.93
CA CYS A 263 -23.12 0.54 4.24
C CYS A 263 -22.36 1.63 3.50
N GLN A 264 -21.21 2.02 4.05
CA GLN A 264 -20.36 3.05 3.46
C GLN A 264 -19.45 2.46 2.38
N PRO A 265 -19.13 3.20 1.30
CA PRO A 265 -18.11 2.78 0.35
C PRO A 265 -16.75 2.63 1.02
N LEU A 266 -16.05 1.52 0.77
CA LEU A 266 -14.68 1.34 1.26
C LEU A 266 -13.72 2.27 0.51
N MET A 267 -13.91 2.36 -0.80
CA MET A 267 -13.14 3.22 -1.68
C MET A 267 -14.05 3.84 -2.74
N ARG A 268 -13.63 4.98 -3.26
CA ARG A 268 -14.27 5.62 -4.41
C ARG A 268 -13.27 5.68 -5.54
N ARG A 269 -13.67 5.17 -6.69
CA ARG A 269 -12.88 5.20 -7.91
C ARG A 269 -13.19 6.45 -8.71
N THR A 270 -12.15 7.08 -9.23
CA THR A 270 -12.22 8.16 -10.21
C THR A 270 -11.40 7.73 -11.42
N ASP A 271 -12.03 7.62 -12.57
CA ASP A 271 -11.41 7.18 -13.81
C ASP A 271 -11.02 8.37 -14.70
N GLY A 272 -9.98 8.14 -15.48
CA GLY A 272 -9.48 9.16 -16.39
C GLY A 272 -8.49 10.13 -15.74
N VAL A 273 -7.68 10.73 -16.59
CA VAL A 273 -6.60 11.62 -16.17
C VAL A 273 -7.15 12.90 -15.53
N MET A 274 -8.13 13.53 -16.21
CA MET A 274 -8.69 14.81 -15.79
C MET A 274 -9.33 14.69 -14.42
N GLU A 275 -10.23 13.72 -14.25
CA GLU A 275 -10.96 13.48 -13.03
C GLU A 275 -10.04 13.08 -11.87
N SER A 276 -8.99 12.30 -12.16
CA SER A 276 -7.98 11.92 -11.17
C SER A 276 -7.18 13.13 -10.69
N LEU A 277 -6.69 13.97 -11.60
CA LEU A 277 -5.99 15.22 -11.25
C LEU A 277 -6.90 16.19 -10.50
N TRP A 278 -8.17 16.32 -10.88
CA TRP A 278 -9.14 17.13 -10.15
C TRP A 278 -9.34 16.65 -8.71
N THR A 279 -9.43 15.34 -8.55
CA THR A 279 -9.60 14.72 -7.23
C THR A 279 -8.39 15.01 -6.35
N ILE A 280 -7.17 14.79 -6.88
CA ILE A 280 -5.91 15.02 -6.16
C ILE A 280 -5.78 16.52 -5.80
N SER A 281 -5.89 17.42 -6.77
CA SER A 281 -5.80 18.87 -6.53
C SER A 281 -6.81 19.35 -5.50
N GLY A 282 -8.05 18.84 -5.53
CA GLY A 282 -9.07 19.19 -4.54
C GLY A 282 -8.71 18.71 -3.12
N LEU A 283 -8.08 17.55 -3.00
CA LEU A 283 -7.59 17.05 -1.71
C LEU A 283 -6.42 17.89 -1.20
N GLU A 284 -5.45 18.23 -2.05
CA GLU A 284 -4.30 19.06 -1.70
C GLU A 284 -4.69 20.48 -1.29
N GLU A 285 -5.62 21.13 -2.04
CA GLU A 285 -6.16 22.45 -1.72
C GLU A 285 -6.93 22.46 -0.40
N SER A 286 -7.52 21.34 0.02
CA SER A 286 -8.25 21.23 1.28
C SER A 286 -7.33 21.06 2.49
N CYS A 287 -6.04 20.77 2.28
CA CYS A 287 -5.09 20.56 3.37
C CYS A 287 -4.71 21.84 4.08
N THR A 288 -4.78 21.80 5.41
CA THR A 288 -4.36 22.89 6.31
C THR A 288 -3.11 22.56 7.11
N LYS A 289 -2.72 21.29 7.10
CA LYS A 289 -1.55 20.74 7.78
C LYS A 289 -0.72 19.92 6.80
N GLN A 290 0.42 19.44 7.28
CA GLN A 290 1.30 18.56 6.52
C GLN A 290 0.54 17.32 6.00
N TYR A 291 0.74 17.02 4.72
CA TYR A 291 0.30 15.81 4.05
C TYR A 291 1.48 15.12 3.37
N PHE A 292 1.33 13.84 3.05
CA PHE A 292 2.39 12.99 2.57
C PHE A 292 2.07 12.42 1.20
N VAL A 293 3.10 12.32 0.36
CA VAL A 293 3.03 11.68 -0.95
C VAL A 293 4.20 10.71 -1.08
N LEU A 294 3.92 9.42 -1.23
CA LEU A 294 4.91 8.38 -1.49
C LEU A 294 4.86 8.00 -2.97
N ARG A 295 6.02 7.98 -3.64
CA ARG A 295 6.16 7.61 -5.04
C ARG A 295 7.51 6.95 -5.32
N HIS A 296 7.66 6.39 -6.51
CA HIS A 296 8.92 5.75 -6.92
C HIS A 296 10.07 6.76 -7.04
N GLY A 297 9.89 7.80 -7.82
CA GLY A 297 10.93 8.77 -8.16
C GLY A 297 10.68 10.18 -7.61
N VAL A 298 11.69 11.03 -7.77
CA VAL A 298 11.62 12.45 -7.40
C VAL A 298 10.68 13.20 -8.34
N SER A 299 9.88 14.11 -7.79
CA SER A 299 9.04 15.01 -8.59
C SER A 299 9.88 16.13 -9.20
N TYR A 300 9.85 16.22 -10.51
CA TYR A 300 10.44 17.36 -11.24
C TYR A 300 9.39 18.34 -11.75
N LEU A 301 8.10 18.09 -11.49
CA LEU A 301 6.98 18.93 -11.93
C LEU A 301 7.13 20.39 -11.49
N GLN A 302 7.55 20.61 -10.26
CA GLN A 302 7.74 21.95 -9.68
C GLN A 302 8.79 22.81 -10.40
N GLY A 303 9.67 22.20 -11.18
CA GLY A 303 10.63 22.92 -12.00
C GLY A 303 10.12 23.36 -13.37
N LEU A 304 8.91 22.92 -13.78
CA LEU A 304 8.33 23.30 -15.06
C LEU A 304 7.85 24.75 -15.05
N ASP A 305 8.26 25.50 -16.05
CA ASP A 305 7.66 26.80 -16.36
C ASP A 305 6.60 26.66 -17.47
N ASP A 306 5.81 27.71 -17.67
CA ASP A 306 4.73 27.75 -18.66
C ASP A 306 5.18 27.43 -20.08
N SER A 307 6.40 27.81 -20.45
CA SER A 307 6.95 27.57 -21.79
C SER A 307 7.28 26.11 -21.99
N LEU A 308 7.95 25.52 -21.00
CA LEU A 308 8.35 24.12 -21.02
C LEU A 308 7.13 23.19 -20.92
N LEU A 309 6.17 23.54 -20.07
CA LEU A 309 4.90 22.82 -19.96
C LEU A 309 4.17 22.76 -21.31
N LYS A 310 4.03 23.92 -21.99
CA LYS A 310 3.40 23.97 -23.34
C LYS A 310 4.15 23.16 -24.38
N THR A 311 5.48 23.12 -24.29
CA THR A 311 6.34 22.35 -25.22
C THR A 311 6.19 20.86 -25.00
N CYS A 312 6.01 20.43 -23.75
CA CYS A 312 5.88 19.02 -23.41
C CYS A 312 4.45 18.48 -23.57
N LEU A 313 3.43 19.33 -23.73
CA LEU A 313 2.06 18.89 -24.01
C LEU A 313 1.87 18.64 -25.50
N PRO A 314 1.47 17.42 -25.94
CA PRO A 314 1.14 17.14 -27.34
C PRO A 314 0.11 18.14 -27.90
N GLU A 315 0.29 18.56 -29.16
CA GLU A 315 -0.64 19.49 -29.79
C GLU A 315 -2.01 18.87 -30.09
N ASP A 316 -2.03 17.57 -30.34
CA ASP A 316 -3.20 16.75 -30.64
C ASP A 316 -3.87 16.15 -29.38
N LEU A 317 -3.41 16.54 -28.19
CA LEU A 317 -3.97 16.04 -26.93
C LEU A 317 -5.43 16.48 -26.78
N PRO A 318 -6.38 15.54 -26.59
CA PRO A 318 -7.77 15.87 -26.27
C PRO A 318 -7.84 16.78 -25.02
N ASP A 319 -8.72 17.77 -25.04
CA ASP A 319 -8.97 18.68 -23.93
C ASP A 319 -7.73 19.42 -23.40
N ARG A 320 -6.70 19.63 -24.26
CA ARG A 320 -5.44 20.31 -23.93
C ARG A 320 -5.63 21.63 -23.20
N ASP A 321 -6.61 22.44 -23.65
CA ASP A 321 -6.90 23.76 -23.06
C ASP A 321 -7.49 23.66 -21.66
N ALA A 322 -8.21 22.58 -21.35
CA ALA A 322 -8.72 22.31 -20.01
C ALA A 322 -7.64 21.69 -19.10
N LEU A 323 -6.75 20.88 -19.65
CA LEU A 323 -5.63 20.24 -18.95
C LEU A 323 -4.56 21.24 -18.49
N LEU A 324 -4.26 22.24 -19.29
CA LEU A 324 -3.18 23.18 -19.00
C LEU A 324 -3.37 23.94 -17.65
N PRO A 325 -4.53 24.49 -17.31
CA PRO A 325 -4.76 25.07 -15.97
C PRO A 325 -4.59 24.07 -14.83
N MET A 326 -4.98 22.82 -15.06
CA MET A 326 -4.87 21.78 -14.02
C MET A 326 -3.43 21.39 -13.76
N LEU A 327 -2.66 21.14 -14.81
CA LEU A 327 -1.22 20.85 -14.67
C LEU A 327 -0.47 22.00 -14.00
N LYS A 328 -0.87 23.24 -14.24
CA LYS A 328 -0.33 24.39 -13.50
C LYS A 328 -0.66 24.36 -12.01
N ARG A 329 -1.84 23.89 -11.64
CA ARG A 329 -2.19 23.63 -10.23
C ARG A 329 -1.31 22.54 -9.62
N GLU A 330 -1.17 21.41 -10.29
CA GLU A 330 -0.30 20.30 -9.85
C GLU A 330 1.16 20.76 -9.66
N ILE A 331 1.69 21.54 -10.59
CA ILE A 331 3.01 22.16 -10.49
C ILE A 331 3.11 23.06 -9.25
N SER A 332 2.08 23.86 -8.99
CA SER A 332 2.03 24.74 -7.83
C SER A 332 1.89 23.94 -6.53
N ALA A 333 1.08 22.90 -6.53
CA ALA A 333 0.88 22.00 -5.38
C ALA A 333 2.12 21.19 -5.04
N ALA A 334 2.88 20.73 -6.04
CA ALA A 334 4.16 20.04 -5.85
C ALA A 334 5.21 20.90 -5.11
N GLY A 335 5.11 22.24 -5.20
CA GLY A 335 5.92 23.20 -4.43
C GLY A 335 5.31 23.62 -3.09
N ASN A 336 4.19 23.00 -2.66
CA ASN A 336 3.52 23.37 -1.42
C ASN A 336 4.38 22.98 -0.20
N PRO A 337 4.72 23.93 0.71
CA PRO A 337 5.51 23.62 1.90
C PRO A 337 4.82 22.65 2.88
N LEU A 338 3.52 22.42 2.73
CA LEU A 338 2.78 21.42 3.50
C LEU A 338 2.95 20.00 2.93
N CYS A 339 3.45 19.85 1.70
CA CYS A 339 3.66 18.56 1.05
C CYS A 339 5.02 17.99 1.47
N CYS A 340 5.01 16.80 2.05
CA CYS A 340 6.23 16.00 2.24
C CYS A 340 6.23 14.85 1.23
N VAL A 341 7.18 14.88 0.29
CA VAL A 341 7.33 13.86 -0.74
C VAL A 341 8.36 12.83 -0.29
N LEU A 342 7.94 11.58 -0.21
CA LEU A 342 8.80 10.42 0.04
C LEU A 342 9.01 9.66 -1.27
N HIS A 343 10.25 9.31 -1.60
CA HIS A 343 10.56 8.58 -2.82
C HIS A 343 11.56 7.44 -2.57
N THR A 344 11.46 6.36 -3.32
CA THR A 344 12.31 5.17 -3.16
C THR A 344 13.53 5.17 -4.08
N ASP A 345 13.50 5.94 -5.17
CA ASP A 345 14.60 6.06 -6.10
C ASP A 345 14.82 7.52 -6.52
N THR A 346 16.02 7.87 -6.95
CA THR A 346 16.32 9.22 -7.42
C THR A 346 15.92 9.44 -8.88
N ASP A 347 15.93 8.40 -9.70
CA ASP A 347 15.62 8.41 -11.13
C ASP A 347 16.29 9.53 -11.96
N ALA A 348 17.25 10.25 -11.36
CA ALA A 348 17.86 11.42 -11.96
C ALA A 348 18.60 11.07 -13.27
N ASP A 349 19.35 9.98 -13.26
CA ASP A 349 20.08 9.52 -14.43
C ASP A 349 19.11 9.06 -15.54
N ALA A 350 18.08 8.31 -15.18
CA ALA A 350 17.03 7.90 -16.10
C ALA A 350 16.31 9.12 -16.69
N PHE A 351 15.94 10.10 -15.84
CA PHE A 351 15.34 11.35 -16.31
C PHE A 351 16.27 12.15 -17.21
N LEU A 352 17.55 12.28 -16.88
CA LEU A 352 18.53 12.95 -17.74
C LEU A 352 18.68 12.27 -19.10
N GLN A 353 18.55 10.94 -19.17
CA GLN A 353 18.61 10.17 -20.40
C GLN A 353 17.34 10.24 -21.24
N ASN A 354 16.17 10.01 -20.64
CA ASN A 354 14.89 9.86 -21.34
C ASN A 354 13.97 11.09 -21.27
N GLY A 355 14.07 11.92 -20.21
CA GLY A 355 13.24 13.11 -20.01
C GLY A 355 11.78 12.83 -19.61
N VAL A 356 11.46 11.61 -19.22
CA VAL A 356 10.11 11.22 -18.84
C VAL A 356 9.83 11.67 -17.39
N LEU A 357 8.70 12.36 -17.19
CA LEU A 357 8.22 12.73 -15.87
C LEU A 357 7.34 11.60 -15.33
N MET A 358 7.77 11.01 -14.22
CA MET A 358 7.06 9.88 -13.58
C MET A 358 5.81 10.31 -12.79
N ASP A 359 5.67 11.61 -12.52
CA ASP A 359 4.53 12.18 -11.79
C ASP A 359 3.23 12.22 -12.57
N LEU A 360 3.29 12.04 -13.87
CA LEU A 360 2.17 12.16 -14.78
C LEU A 360 2.11 10.95 -15.71
N PRO A 361 0.92 10.57 -16.18
CA PRO A 361 0.81 9.54 -17.21
C PRO A 361 1.65 9.87 -18.43
N GLY A 362 2.43 8.90 -18.92
CA GLY A 362 3.28 9.09 -20.10
C GLY A 362 2.52 9.45 -21.38
N SER A 363 1.20 9.22 -21.41
CA SER A 363 0.33 9.64 -22.51
C SER A 363 0.01 11.16 -22.49
N LEU A 364 0.23 11.83 -21.35
CA LEU A 364 -0.06 13.27 -21.22
C LEU A 364 1.07 14.17 -21.65
N MET A 365 2.32 13.75 -21.47
CA MET A 365 3.46 14.60 -21.68
C MET A 365 4.51 13.95 -22.55
N LEU A 366 4.99 14.70 -23.51
CA LEU A 366 6.19 14.38 -24.26
C LEU A 366 7.43 14.47 -23.34
N PRO A 367 8.48 13.69 -23.61
CA PRO A 367 9.72 13.80 -22.86
C PRO A 367 10.27 15.23 -22.87
N VAL A 368 10.72 15.68 -21.71
CA VAL A 368 11.36 17.01 -21.57
C VAL A 368 12.56 17.11 -22.52
N PRO A 369 12.70 18.20 -23.29
CA PRO A 369 13.82 18.41 -24.19
C PRO A 369 15.18 18.30 -23.48
N ARG A 370 16.14 17.61 -24.09
CA ARG A 370 17.42 17.26 -23.48
C ARG A 370 18.17 18.45 -22.85
N PHE A 371 18.13 19.61 -23.51
CA PHE A 371 18.82 20.83 -23.06
C PHE A 371 18.16 21.45 -21.82
N SER A 372 16.90 21.11 -21.51
CA SER A 372 16.15 21.66 -20.37
C SER A 372 16.20 20.75 -19.11
N ARG A 373 16.61 19.49 -19.24
CA ARG A 373 16.52 18.50 -18.16
C ARG A 373 17.33 18.87 -16.92
N ALA A 374 18.61 19.21 -17.10
CA ALA A 374 19.47 19.61 -15.99
C ALA A 374 18.99 20.90 -15.31
N GLN A 375 18.45 21.85 -16.09
CA GLN A 375 17.87 23.06 -15.53
C GLN A 375 16.59 22.77 -14.74
N LEU A 376 15.77 21.82 -15.20
CA LEU A 376 14.56 21.39 -14.52
C LEU A 376 14.88 20.80 -13.13
N ILE A 377 15.87 19.90 -13.06
CA ILE A 377 16.33 19.33 -11.79
C ILE A 377 16.75 20.44 -10.82
N ARG A 378 17.58 21.40 -11.28
CA ARG A 378 18.02 22.52 -10.45
C ARG A 378 16.85 23.38 -9.94
N ARG A 379 15.86 23.65 -10.75
CA ARG A 379 14.67 24.40 -10.33
C ARG A 379 13.85 23.62 -9.32
N ALA A 380 13.67 22.32 -9.54
CA ALA A 380 12.96 21.44 -8.63
C ALA A 380 13.64 21.39 -7.26
N SER A 381 14.98 21.32 -7.20
CA SER A 381 15.74 21.35 -5.94
C SER A 381 15.63 22.67 -5.17
N GLN A 382 15.30 23.76 -5.85
CA GLN A 382 15.17 25.10 -5.24
C GLN A 382 13.73 25.43 -4.79
N SER A 383 12.76 24.57 -5.04
CA SER A 383 11.34 24.87 -4.83
C SER A 383 10.89 24.86 -3.37
N GLY A 384 11.72 24.40 -2.44
CA GLY A 384 11.41 24.40 -1.00
C GLY A 384 10.45 23.32 -0.52
N SER A 385 10.07 22.35 -1.37
CA SER A 385 9.30 21.17 -0.95
C SER A 385 10.15 20.27 -0.04
N ASP A 386 9.54 19.71 1.01
CA ASP A 386 10.16 18.70 1.85
C ASP A 386 10.19 17.37 1.08
N THR A 387 11.36 17.02 0.53
CA THR A 387 11.53 15.80 -0.27
C THR A 387 12.56 14.91 0.41
N ARG A 388 12.18 13.65 0.69
CA ARG A 388 13.02 12.71 1.43
C ARG A 388 13.07 11.37 0.71
N ARG A 389 14.24 10.72 0.77
CA ARG A 389 14.43 9.38 0.21
C ARG A 389 14.17 8.30 1.23
N VAL A 390 13.39 7.30 0.86
CA VAL A 390 13.20 6.06 1.63
C VAL A 390 14.06 4.96 1.01
N SER A 391 14.73 4.16 1.84
CA SER A 391 15.57 3.05 1.35
C SER A 391 14.76 2.09 0.48
N ALA A 392 15.22 1.84 -0.75
CA ALA A 392 14.62 0.88 -1.68
C ALA A 392 14.63 -0.56 -1.12
N GLY A 393 15.54 -0.91 -0.21
CA GLY A 393 15.54 -2.20 0.48
C GLY A 393 14.42 -2.35 1.51
N PHE A 394 13.85 -1.22 1.98
CA PHE A 394 12.74 -1.24 2.93
C PHE A 394 11.37 -1.17 2.24
N LEU A 395 11.24 -0.34 1.22
CA LEU A 395 9.96 -0.08 0.55
C LEU A 395 10.14 -0.11 -0.96
N GLU A 396 9.27 -0.82 -1.65
CA GLU A 396 9.23 -0.89 -3.11
C GLU A 396 7.85 -0.40 -3.57
N ILE A 397 7.84 0.59 -4.46
CA ILE A 397 6.63 1.10 -5.09
C ILE A 397 6.83 1.18 -6.60
N ALA A 398 5.83 0.77 -7.37
CA ALA A 398 5.91 0.81 -8.83
C ALA A 398 6.01 2.26 -9.34
N PRO A 399 6.74 2.50 -10.44
CA PRO A 399 6.91 3.85 -11.01
C PRO A 399 5.59 4.56 -11.35
N ASN A 400 4.56 3.80 -11.66
CA ASN A 400 3.24 4.29 -12.06
C ASN A 400 2.22 4.35 -10.90
N VAL A 401 2.66 4.16 -9.66
CA VAL A 401 1.80 4.18 -8.47
C VAL A 401 2.25 5.28 -7.53
N SER A 402 1.31 5.98 -6.91
CA SER A 402 1.58 6.83 -5.76
C SER A 402 0.54 6.64 -4.65
N VAL A 403 1.00 6.83 -3.42
CA VAL A 403 0.16 6.76 -2.21
C VAL A 403 0.23 8.09 -1.51
N SER A 404 -0.90 8.77 -1.35
CA SER A 404 -0.97 10.05 -0.66
C SER A 404 -1.84 9.97 0.58
N CYS A 405 -1.43 10.62 1.67
CA CYS A 405 -2.18 10.67 2.91
C CYS A 405 -2.39 12.13 3.33
N TYR A 406 -3.63 12.57 3.27
CA TYR A 406 -4.04 13.95 3.52
C TYR A 406 -4.45 14.18 4.98
N ASP A 407 -4.36 15.44 5.45
CA ASP A 407 -4.66 15.80 6.84
C ASP A 407 -6.17 15.71 7.19
N ASN A 408 -7.03 15.71 6.19
CA ASN A 408 -8.47 15.50 6.34
C ASN A 408 -8.89 14.03 6.57
N GLY A 409 -7.93 13.11 6.72
CA GLY A 409 -8.20 11.69 6.93
C GLY A 409 -8.57 10.93 5.66
N THR A 410 -8.08 11.38 4.51
CA THR A 410 -8.22 10.69 3.23
C THR A 410 -6.88 10.11 2.79
N VAL A 411 -6.89 8.89 2.28
CA VAL A 411 -5.77 8.28 1.54
C VAL A 411 -6.17 8.18 0.08
N ALA A 412 -5.27 8.59 -0.82
CA ALA A 412 -5.42 8.37 -2.25
C ALA A 412 -4.37 7.40 -2.77
N LEU A 413 -4.82 6.41 -3.53
CA LEU A 413 -3.99 5.49 -4.30
C LEU A 413 -4.15 5.87 -5.77
N VAL A 414 -3.08 6.30 -6.41
CA VAL A 414 -3.12 6.81 -7.78
C VAL A 414 -2.31 5.88 -8.68
N HIS A 415 -2.92 5.44 -9.76
CA HIS A 415 -2.32 4.57 -10.76
C HIS A 415 -2.21 5.33 -12.10
N PHE A 416 -0.99 5.61 -12.52
CA PHE A 416 -0.67 6.32 -13.77
C PHE A 416 -0.37 5.38 -14.94
N GLY A 417 -1.03 4.22 -15.00
CA GLY A 417 -0.88 3.28 -16.11
C GLY A 417 -1.47 3.78 -17.44
N THR A 418 -1.80 2.85 -18.34
CA THR A 418 -2.44 3.17 -19.64
C THR A 418 -3.82 3.80 -19.47
N GLU A 419 -4.54 3.42 -18.43
CA GLU A 419 -5.83 3.99 -18.02
C GLU A 419 -5.67 4.55 -16.61
N PRO A 420 -5.30 5.83 -16.46
CA PRO A 420 -5.11 6.45 -15.16
C PRO A 420 -6.38 6.46 -14.34
N HIS A 421 -6.26 6.14 -13.06
CA HIS A 421 -7.35 6.20 -12.11
C HIS A 421 -6.84 6.48 -10.70
N CYS A 422 -7.73 6.99 -9.87
CA CYS A 422 -7.47 7.32 -8.47
C CYS A 422 -8.52 6.65 -7.59
N PHE A 423 -8.09 5.99 -6.53
CA PHE A 423 -8.95 5.52 -5.46
C PHE A 423 -8.80 6.41 -4.23
N THR A 424 -9.90 6.89 -3.70
CA THR A 424 -9.92 7.62 -2.44
C THR A 424 -10.56 6.77 -1.35
N ILE A 425 -9.88 6.65 -0.22
CA ILE A 425 -10.27 5.85 0.94
C ILE A 425 -10.40 6.80 2.13
N THR A 426 -11.54 6.75 2.82
CA THR A 426 -11.84 7.59 3.99
C THR A 426 -12.14 6.76 5.23
N GLU A 427 -11.93 5.46 5.17
CA GLU A 427 -12.08 4.57 6.31
C GLU A 427 -11.01 4.90 7.37
N HIS A 428 -11.46 5.19 8.58
CA HIS A 428 -10.65 5.84 9.61
C HIS A 428 -9.45 4.99 10.10
N LYS A 429 -9.63 3.67 10.30
CA LYS A 429 -8.54 2.79 10.75
C LYS A 429 -7.43 2.72 9.71
N PHE A 430 -7.81 2.56 8.43
CA PHE A 430 -6.87 2.53 7.32
C PHE A 430 -6.09 3.85 7.20
N CYS A 431 -6.80 4.96 7.20
CA CYS A 431 -6.19 6.28 7.03
C CYS A 431 -5.22 6.62 8.17
N ASN A 432 -5.58 6.28 9.42
CA ASN A 432 -4.70 6.47 10.57
C ASN A 432 -3.46 5.59 10.50
N ALA A 433 -3.60 4.34 10.09
CA ALA A 433 -2.48 3.44 9.94
C ALA A 433 -1.49 3.91 8.86
N VAL A 434 -2.00 4.31 7.71
CA VAL A 434 -1.17 4.87 6.63
C VAL A 434 -0.47 6.15 7.11
N ARG A 435 -1.16 7.02 7.85
CA ARG A 435 -0.54 8.21 8.44
C ARG A 435 0.57 7.87 9.45
N SER A 436 0.33 6.91 10.34
CA SER A 436 1.35 6.43 11.29
C SER A 436 2.56 5.86 10.55
N PHE A 437 2.33 5.12 9.47
CA PHE A 437 3.38 4.61 8.61
C PHE A 437 4.24 5.74 7.98
N PHE A 438 3.62 6.77 7.44
CA PHE A 438 4.35 7.92 6.91
C PHE A 438 5.17 8.64 7.99
N THR A 439 4.60 8.82 9.20
CA THR A 439 5.32 9.41 10.33
C THR A 439 6.55 8.56 10.70
N TYR A 440 6.38 7.24 10.73
CA TYR A 440 7.48 6.31 10.95
C TYR A 440 8.58 6.42 9.90
N LEU A 441 8.23 6.54 8.61
CA LEU A 441 9.23 6.75 7.54
C LEU A 441 10.03 8.03 7.73
N LEU A 442 9.40 9.10 8.23
CA LEU A 442 10.11 10.35 8.53
C LEU A 442 11.10 10.22 9.69
N GLU A 443 10.79 9.37 10.67
CA GLU A 443 11.66 9.12 11.82
C GLU A 443 12.85 8.20 11.48
N LEU A 444 12.69 7.33 10.47
CA LEU A 444 13.75 6.43 10.03
C LEU A 444 14.86 7.12 9.26
N GLU A 445 14.56 8.23 8.59
CA GLU A 445 15.54 8.90 7.75
C GLU A 445 15.85 10.30 8.28
N SER A 446 17.09 10.46 8.77
CA SER A 446 17.68 11.78 8.91
C SER A 446 17.69 12.44 7.53
N ALA A 447 17.15 13.65 7.45
CA ALA A 447 17.09 14.47 6.26
C ALA A 447 18.48 14.57 5.60
N SER A 448 18.75 13.75 4.60
CA SER A 448 19.84 13.99 3.68
C SER A 448 19.30 14.83 2.53
N ASP A 449 19.78 16.06 2.37
CA ASP A 449 19.56 16.92 1.22
C ASP A 449 20.18 16.27 -0.04
N GLN A 450 19.47 15.30 -0.62
CA GLN A 450 19.99 14.47 -1.73
C GLN A 450 20.08 15.20 -3.06
N PHE A 451 19.42 16.35 -3.21
CA PHE A 451 19.60 17.15 -4.43
C PHE A 451 21.04 17.65 -4.60
N ASP A 452 21.79 17.86 -3.51
CA ASP A 452 23.18 18.31 -3.56
C ASP A 452 24.15 17.24 -4.10
N GLU A 453 23.84 15.95 -3.96
CA GLU A 453 24.65 14.86 -4.53
C GLU A 453 24.44 14.67 -6.03
N ILE A 454 23.25 14.98 -6.56
CA ILE A 454 22.91 14.84 -7.99
C ILE A 454 23.55 15.96 -8.82
N ILE A 455 23.87 17.10 -8.21
CA ILE A 455 24.40 18.29 -8.90
C ILE A 455 25.95 18.34 -8.85
N ARG A 456 26.58 17.56 -8.05
CA ARG A 456 28.05 17.39 -8.00
C ARG A 456 28.53 16.38 -9.05
#